data_f316086e6aa968d17055563f94a526eb
#
_entry.id   f316086e6aa968d17055563f94a526eb
#
_cell.length_a   1.000
_cell.length_b   1.000
_cell.length_c   1.000
_cell.angle_alpha   90.00
_cell.angle_beta   90.00
_cell.angle_gamma   90.00
#
_symmetry.space_group_name_H-M   'P 1'
#
loop_
_entity.id
_entity.type
_entity.pdbx_description
1 polymer ?
#
loop_
_entity_poly.entity_id
_entity_poly.type
_entity_poly.pdbx_seq_one_letter_code
_entity_poly.pdbx_strand_id
1 'polypeptide(L)'
;NLILLKKLIDKYNANTLVDINYHLYKDNSGENIDEMERFANELGFIVSKTYALVMPLERVISHLEGKPDLQTKLLEDNLLVTIDEGINASSEAVLPKNTCPFRENQININADLSVPICCTVWQRDENIVAKNFLESDLNEINRNKKNVDLCNKCMKLRLPEYNMGLN
;
A
#
# COMPACT_ATOMS: atom_id res chain seq x y z
N ASN A 1 -7.35 21.57 0.18
CA ASN A 1 -5.91 21.43 0.50
C ASN A 1 -5.00 21.49 -0.76
N LEU A 2 -5.36 20.87 -1.90
CA LEU A 2 -4.53 20.89 -3.13
C LEU A 2 -4.33 22.30 -3.70
N ILE A 3 -5.37 23.12 -3.70
CA ILE A 3 -5.27 24.53 -4.12
C ILE A 3 -4.29 25.30 -3.24
N LEU A 4 -4.32 25.07 -1.92
CA LEU A 4 -3.39 25.72 -1.00
C LEU A 4 -1.95 25.24 -1.25
N LEU A 5 -1.75 23.94 -1.48
CA LEU A 5 -0.45 23.37 -1.84
C LEU A 5 0.10 24.03 -3.12
N LYS A 6 -0.73 24.15 -4.17
CA LYS A 6 -0.32 24.83 -5.40
C LYS A 6 0.10 26.28 -5.16
N LYS A 7 -0.70 27.05 -4.39
CA LYS A 7 -0.34 28.43 -4.02
C LYS A 7 0.98 28.55 -3.27
N LEU A 8 1.30 27.57 -2.41
CA LEU A 8 2.59 27.55 -1.69
C LEU A 8 3.75 27.21 -2.60
N ILE A 9 3.58 26.20 -3.50
CA ILE A 9 4.57 25.85 -4.52
C ILE A 9 4.92 27.09 -5.35
N ASP A 10 3.91 27.79 -5.87
CA ASP A 10 4.11 28.99 -6.68
C ASP A 10 4.76 30.11 -5.89
N LYS A 11 4.26 30.38 -4.68
CA LYS A 11 4.79 31.45 -3.83
C LYS A 11 6.27 31.29 -3.52
N TYR A 12 6.74 30.06 -3.31
CA TYR A 12 8.11 29.76 -2.96
C TYR A 12 8.97 29.31 -4.15
N ASN A 13 8.39 29.31 -5.35
CA ASN A 13 9.03 28.81 -6.58
C ASN A 13 9.68 27.42 -6.35
N ALA A 14 8.93 26.56 -5.65
CA ALA A 14 9.42 25.23 -5.30
C ALA A 14 9.40 24.29 -6.49
N ASN A 15 10.51 23.63 -6.79
CA ASN A 15 10.58 22.59 -7.82
C ASN A 15 10.05 21.27 -7.22
N THR A 16 8.71 21.15 -7.18
CA THR A 16 8.01 20.01 -6.56
C THR A 16 7.08 19.36 -7.56
N LEU A 17 7.25 18.07 -7.77
CA LEU A 17 6.29 17.22 -8.47
C LEU A 17 5.22 16.76 -7.45
N VAL A 18 3.94 16.93 -7.81
CA VAL A 18 2.82 16.43 -7.02
C VAL A 18 2.10 15.34 -7.80
N ASP A 19 2.09 14.15 -7.24
CA ASP A 19 1.34 13.01 -7.76
C ASP A 19 0.21 12.66 -6.76
N ILE A 20 -1.02 12.69 -7.27
CA ILE A 20 -2.23 12.37 -6.52
C ILE A 20 -2.54 10.89 -6.75
N ASN A 21 -2.28 10.06 -5.75
CA ASN A 21 -2.65 8.64 -5.83
C ASN A 21 -4.17 8.51 -5.60
N TYR A 22 -4.89 8.19 -6.67
CA TYR A 22 -6.35 8.07 -6.68
C TYR A 22 -6.77 6.60 -6.63
N HIS A 23 -7.29 6.17 -5.48
CA HIS A 23 -7.76 4.81 -5.29
C HIS A 23 -9.15 4.63 -5.87
N LEU A 24 -9.31 3.67 -6.78
CA LEU A 24 -10.57 3.35 -7.47
C LEU A 24 -11.44 2.41 -6.64
N TYR A 25 -12.64 2.86 -6.36
CA TYR A 25 -13.74 2.12 -5.73
C TYR A 25 -14.96 2.14 -6.66
N LYS A 26 -15.98 1.32 -6.37
CA LYS A 26 -17.24 1.34 -7.15
C LYS A 26 -17.89 2.71 -7.18
N ASP A 27 -17.86 3.43 -6.05
CA ASP A 27 -18.56 4.72 -5.90
C ASP A 27 -17.78 5.92 -6.45
N ASN A 28 -16.49 5.78 -6.78
CA ASN A 28 -15.67 6.87 -7.30
C ASN A 28 -15.03 6.59 -8.66
N SER A 29 -15.41 5.51 -9.32
CA SER A 29 -15.04 5.21 -10.70
C SER A 29 -15.95 5.96 -11.70
N GLY A 30 -15.49 6.17 -12.93
CA GLY A 30 -16.27 6.88 -13.96
C GLY A 30 -16.10 8.41 -13.92
N GLU A 31 -17.19 9.18 -13.92
CA GLU A 31 -17.17 10.65 -14.05
C GLU A 31 -16.31 11.35 -12.97
N ASN A 32 -16.26 10.80 -11.78
CA ASN A 32 -15.44 11.34 -10.69
C ASN A 32 -13.93 11.31 -11.00
N ILE A 33 -13.48 10.33 -11.79
CA ILE A 33 -12.07 10.24 -12.22
C ILE A 33 -11.77 11.40 -13.17
N ASP A 34 -12.62 11.62 -14.16
CA ASP A 34 -12.44 12.67 -15.16
C ASP A 34 -12.44 14.07 -14.51
N GLU A 35 -13.28 14.26 -13.48
CA GLU A 35 -13.29 15.49 -12.68
C GLU A 35 -11.99 15.68 -11.90
N MET A 36 -11.47 14.62 -11.27
CA MET A 36 -10.22 14.69 -10.53
C MET A 36 -9.03 14.94 -11.47
N GLU A 37 -8.96 14.27 -12.61
CA GLU A 37 -7.92 14.48 -13.61
C GLU A 37 -7.92 15.92 -14.16
N ARG A 38 -9.09 16.44 -14.49
CA ARG A 38 -9.24 17.83 -14.94
C ARG A 38 -8.77 18.81 -13.87
N PHE A 39 -9.25 18.63 -12.64
CA PHE A 39 -8.88 19.49 -11.51
C PHE A 39 -7.36 19.42 -11.21
N ALA A 40 -6.76 18.23 -11.23
CA ALA A 40 -5.33 18.07 -11.03
C ALA A 40 -4.51 18.73 -12.16
N ASN A 41 -4.94 18.56 -13.41
CA ASN A 41 -4.30 19.17 -14.57
C ASN A 41 -4.33 20.71 -14.51
N GLU A 42 -5.43 21.31 -14.05
CA GLU A 42 -5.53 22.77 -13.82
C GLU A 42 -4.50 23.26 -12.79
N LEU A 43 -4.13 22.42 -11.84
CA LEU A 43 -3.11 22.72 -10.84
C LEU A 43 -1.68 22.35 -11.29
N GLY A 44 -1.52 21.69 -12.44
CA GLY A 44 -0.23 21.15 -12.91
C GLY A 44 0.23 19.94 -12.10
N PHE A 45 -0.72 19.15 -11.57
CA PHE A 45 -0.47 17.93 -10.81
C PHE A 45 -0.74 16.70 -11.66
N ILE A 46 -0.14 15.56 -11.29
CA ILE A 46 -0.35 14.26 -11.91
C ILE A 46 -1.38 13.47 -11.10
N VAL A 47 -2.17 12.62 -11.75
CA VAL A 47 -3.04 11.65 -11.10
C VAL A 47 -2.60 10.25 -11.50
N SER A 48 -2.21 9.46 -10.50
CA SER A 48 -1.94 8.02 -10.64
C SER A 48 -3.14 7.23 -10.12
N LYS A 49 -3.75 6.42 -11.00
CA LYS A 49 -4.93 5.61 -10.66
C LYS A 49 -4.49 4.22 -10.24
N THR A 50 -4.99 3.75 -9.11
CA THR A 50 -4.71 2.41 -8.58
C THR A 50 -6.01 1.80 -8.05
N TYR A 51 -6.28 0.54 -8.36
CA TYR A 51 -7.41 -0.16 -7.75
C TYR A 51 -7.24 -0.21 -6.23
N ALA A 52 -8.29 0.15 -5.49
CA ALA A 52 -8.31 -0.08 -4.05
C ALA A 52 -8.36 -1.59 -3.76
N LEU A 53 -7.52 -2.04 -2.87
CA LEU A 53 -7.42 -3.43 -2.46
C LEU A 53 -7.74 -3.57 -0.97
N VAL A 54 -8.16 -4.77 -0.56
CA VAL A 54 -8.37 -5.06 0.86
C VAL A 54 -7.05 -5.00 1.60
N MET A 55 -7.03 -4.21 2.67
CA MET A 55 -5.93 -4.08 3.61
C MET A 55 -6.47 -4.18 5.04
N PRO A 56 -5.67 -4.53 6.02
CA PRO A 56 -4.26 -4.94 5.93
C PRO A 56 -4.06 -6.39 5.48
N LEU A 57 -2.80 -6.78 5.29
CA LEU A 57 -2.37 -8.11 4.84
C LEU A 57 -3.00 -9.27 5.62
N GLU A 58 -3.18 -9.11 6.93
CA GLU A 58 -3.79 -10.12 7.79
C GLU A 58 -5.21 -10.50 7.35
N ARG A 59 -5.98 -9.53 6.81
CA ARG A 59 -7.32 -9.82 6.26
C ARG A 59 -7.24 -10.64 4.99
N VAL A 60 -6.33 -10.32 4.10
CA VAL A 60 -6.10 -11.06 2.85
C VAL A 60 -5.71 -12.50 3.17
N ILE A 61 -4.79 -12.69 4.11
CA ILE A 61 -4.38 -14.02 4.57
C ILE A 61 -5.55 -14.78 5.20
N SER A 62 -6.35 -14.14 6.04
CA SER A 62 -7.52 -14.75 6.67
C SER A 62 -8.57 -15.16 5.64
N HIS A 63 -8.78 -14.36 4.59
CA HIS A 63 -9.65 -14.70 3.46
C HIS A 63 -9.16 -15.97 2.74
N LEU A 64 -7.87 -16.04 2.41
CA LEU A 64 -7.26 -17.21 1.75
C LEU A 64 -7.29 -18.48 2.61
N GLU A 65 -7.36 -18.34 3.92
CA GLU A 65 -7.56 -19.45 4.87
C GLU A 65 -9.03 -19.86 5.04
N GLY A 66 -9.94 -19.24 4.29
CA GLY A 66 -11.38 -19.50 4.39
C GLY A 66 -12.04 -18.93 5.66
N LYS A 67 -11.42 -17.94 6.29
CA LYS A 67 -11.88 -17.31 7.54
C LYS A 67 -12.01 -15.79 7.43
N PRO A 68 -12.64 -15.25 6.37
CA PRO A 68 -12.83 -13.81 6.26
C PRO A 68 -13.74 -13.31 7.38
N ASP A 69 -13.37 -12.18 8.00
CA ASP A 69 -14.26 -11.49 8.92
C ASP A 69 -15.37 -10.73 8.17
N LEU A 70 -16.42 -10.33 8.90
CA LEU A 70 -17.53 -9.59 8.32
C LEU A 70 -17.07 -8.28 7.65
N GLN A 71 -16.11 -7.59 8.24
CA GLN A 71 -15.60 -6.33 7.72
C GLN A 71 -14.85 -6.52 6.39
N THR A 72 -14.12 -7.62 6.23
CA THR A 72 -13.47 -7.97 4.95
C THR A 72 -14.50 -8.12 3.84
N LYS A 73 -15.61 -8.82 4.11
CA LYS A 73 -16.70 -8.98 3.13
C LYS A 73 -17.36 -7.65 2.76
N LEU A 74 -17.65 -6.80 3.76
CA LEU A 74 -18.22 -5.47 3.51
C LEU A 74 -17.28 -4.55 2.72
N LEU A 75 -15.96 -4.67 2.92
CA LEU A 75 -14.98 -3.94 2.12
C LEU A 75 -14.97 -4.41 0.67
N GLU A 76 -14.97 -5.72 0.42
CA GLU A 76 -15.00 -6.28 -0.93
C GLU A 76 -16.23 -5.84 -1.72
N ASP A 77 -17.38 -5.69 -1.07
CA ASP A 77 -18.62 -5.22 -1.72
C ASP A 77 -18.47 -3.82 -2.35
N ASN A 78 -17.55 -3.01 -1.85
CA ASN A 78 -17.25 -1.67 -2.36
C ASN A 78 -16.07 -1.62 -3.34
N LEU A 79 -15.33 -2.71 -3.51
CA LEU A 79 -14.18 -2.76 -4.39
C LEU A 79 -14.59 -3.09 -5.83
N LEU A 80 -13.83 -2.55 -6.79
CA LEU A 80 -13.93 -2.91 -8.21
C LEU A 80 -13.28 -4.28 -8.49
N VAL A 81 -12.36 -4.70 -7.63
CA VAL A 81 -11.59 -5.94 -7.75
C VAL A 81 -11.64 -6.64 -6.40
N THR A 82 -12.16 -7.85 -6.37
CA THR A 82 -12.18 -8.71 -5.18
C THR A 82 -10.77 -9.18 -4.81
N ILE A 83 -10.58 -9.74 -3.61
CA ILE A 83 -9.29 -10.32 -3.20
C ILE A 83 -8.84 -11.39 -4.19
N ASP A 84 -9.74 -12.30 -4.58
CA ASP A 84 -9.42 -13.42 -5.47
C ASP A 84 -9.06 -12.93 -6.89
N GLU A 85 -9.81 -11.96 -7.43
CA GLU A 85 -9.49 -11.33 -8.72
C GLU A 85 -8.15 -10.60 -8.68
N GLY A 86 -7.88 -9.86 -7.61
CA GLY A 86 -6.62 -9.16 -7.42
C GLY A 86 -5.42 -10.10 -7.32
N ILE A 87 -5.56 -11.22 -6.60
CA ILE A 87 -4.53 -12.26 -6.51
C ILE A 87 -4.30 -12.93 -7.87
N ASN A 88 -5.39 -13.26 -8.59
CA ASN A 88 -5.28 -13.88 -9.91
C ASN A 88 -4.58 -12.93 -10.90
N ALA A 89 -4.98 -11.66 -10.95
CA ALA A 89 -4.35 -10.67 -11.83
C ALA A 89 -2.88 -10.45 -11.46
N SER A 90 -2.54 -10.36 -10.17
CA SER A 90 -1.16 -10.18 -9.72
C SER A 90 -0.29 -11.42 -9.93
N SER A 91 -0.88 -12.61 -10.06
CA SER A 91 -0.12 -13.84 -10.31
C SER A 91 0.60 -13.86 -11.66
N GLU A 92 0.16 -13.05 -12.61
CA GLU A 92 0.81 -12.85 -13.91
C GLU A 92 2.03 -11.91 -13.82
N ALA A 93 2.14 -11.14 -12.75
CA ALA A 93 3.29 -10.27 -12.51
C ALA A 93 4.53 -11.12 -12.20
N VAL A 94 5.60 -10.89 -12.96
CA VAL A 94 6.85 -11.65 -12.81
C VAL A 94 7.78 -10.93 -11.84
N LEU A 95 7.57 -11.11 -10.53
CA LEU A 95 8.63 -10.81 -9.58
C LEU A 95 9.64 -11.97 -9.51
N PRO A 96 10.93 -11.67 -9.34
CA PRO A 96 11.91 -12.71 -9.07
C PRO A 96 11.49 -13.54 -7.84
N LYS A 97 11.62 -14.86 -7.90
CA LYS A 97 11.24 -15.73 -6.78
C LYS A 97 11.89 -15.26 -5.47
N ASN A 98 11.08 -15.22 -4.41
CA ASN A 98 11.49 -14.83 -3.07
C ASN A 98 11.93 -13.36 -2.90
N THR A 99 11.56 -12.48 -3.81
CA THR A 99 11.77 -11.02 -3.63
C THR A 99 10.47 -10.34 -3.22
N CYS A 100 10.61 -9.30 -2.41
CA CYS A 100 9.51 -8.42 -2.02
C CYS A 100 10.05 -6.99 -1.93
N PRO A 101 9.60 -6.06 -2.80
CA PRO A 101 10.07 -4.68 -2.78
C PRO A 101 9.88 -4.00 -1.41
N PHE A 102 8.77 -4.27 -0.72
CA PHE A 102 8.50 -3.72 0.61
C PHE A 102 9.47 -4.24 1.68
N ARG A 103 9.92 -5.49 1.54
CA ARG A 103 10.89 -6.09 2.46
C ARG A 103 12.32 -5.67 2.16
N GLU A 104 12.68 -5.62 0.88
CA GLU A 104 14.08 -5.44 0.45
C GLU A 104 14.46 -3.95 0.31
N ASN A 105 13.52 -3.10 -0.16
CA ASN A 105 13.84 -1.74 -0.62
C ASN A 105 13.13 -0.64 0.18
N GLN A 106 12.29 -0.97 1.14
CA GLN A 106 11.48 0.01 1.86
C GLN A 106 11.60 -0.16 3.37
N ILE A 107 11.71 0.95 4.09
CA ILE A 107 11.56 1.02 5.54
C ILE A 107 10.42 1.99 5.84
N ASN A 108 9.44 1.51 6.59
CA ASN A 108 8.35 2.34 7.10
C ASN A 108 8.67 2.72 8.54
N ILE A 109 8.51 3.97 8.88
CA ILE A 109 8.76 4.50 10.22
C ILE A 109 7.48 5.15 10.69
N ASN A 110 6.93 4.68 11.79
CA ASN A 110 5.75 5.24 12.44
C ASN A 110 6.10 6.55 13.16
N ALA A 111 5.07 7.31 13.52
CA ALA A 111 5.25 8.58 14.24
C ALA A 111 5.93 8.43 15.61
N ASP A 112 5.82 7.27 16.23
CA ASP A 112 6.49 6.89 17.49
C ASP A 112 7.90 6.31 17.28
N LEU A 113 8.42 6.38 16.05
CA LEU A 113 9.70 5.84 15.60
C LEU A 113 9.77 4.31 15.54
N SER A 114 8.70 3.60 15.80
CA SER A 114 8.66 2.15 15.61
C SER A 114 8.70 1.78 14.11
N VAL A 115 9.25 0.62 13.81
CA VAL A 115 9.43 0.14 12.42
C VAL A 115 8.62 -1.14 12.23
N PRO A 116 7.51 -1.10 11.49
CA PRO A 116 6.78 -2.31 11.12
C PRO A 116 7.49 -3.09 10.00
N ILE A 117 7.11 -4.36 9.82
CA ILE A 117 7.68 -5.21 8.75
C ILE A 117 7.44 -4.64 7.35
N CYS A 118 6.29 -4.01 7.11
CA CYS A 118 5.96 -3.28 5.86
C CYS A 118 4.76 -2.35 6.07
N CYS A 119 4.37 -1.61 5.04
CA CYS A 119 3.25 -0.67 5.08
C CYS A 119 1.86 -1.34 5.02
N THR A 120 1.78 -2.63 4.69
CA THR A 120 0.51 -3.32 4.42
C THR A 120 -0.04 -4.11 5.62
N VAL A 121 0.58 -4.01 6.79
CA VAL A 121 0.20 -4.77 7.99
C VAL A 121 -0.48 -3.88 9.04
N TRP A 122 -1.24 -4.50 9.94
CA TRP A 122 -1.66 -3.80 11.15
C TRP A 122 -0.46 -3.45 12.03
N GLN A 123 -0.49 -2.26 12.59
CA GLN A 123 0.52 -1.79 13.54
C GLN A 123 0.27 -2.44 14.91
N ARG A 124 0.74 -3.69 15.05
CA ARG A 124 0.70 -4.49 16.28
C ARG A 124 2.11 -4.85 16.68
N ASP A 125 2.32 -5.11 17.96
CA ASP A 125 3.65 -5.42 18.50
C ASP A 125 4.35 -6.57 17.77
N GLU A 126 3.61 -7.60 17.39
CA GLU A 126 4.14 -8.74 16.62
C GLU A 126 4.66 -8.39 15.23
N ASN A 127 4.21 -7.26 14.68
CA ASN A 127 4.62 -6.77 13.35
C ASN A 127 5.71 -5.68 13.44
N ILE A 128 6.14 -5.29 14.64
CA ILE A 128 7.19 -4.30 14.85
C ILE A 128 8.56 -5.00 14.89
N VAL A 129 9.44 -4.63 13.99
CA VAL A 129 10.80 -5.21 13.87
C VAL A 129 11.88 -4.38 14.55
N ALA A 130 11.58 -3.11 14.85
CA ALA A 130 12.40 -2.25 15.70
C ALA A 130 11.52 -1.27 16.47
N LYS A 131 11.80 -1.08 17.75
CA LYS A 131 11.02 -0.17 18.61
C LYS A 131 11.37 1.30 18.38
N ASN A 132 12.60 1.59 17.99
CA ASN A 132 13.07 2.94 17.71
C ASN A 132 14.04 2.91 16.52
N PHE A 133 13.64 3.52 15.43
CA PHE A 133 14.46 3.59 14.20
C PHE A 133 15.82 4.25 14.43
N LEU A 134 15.87 5.32 15.25
CA LEU A 134 17.10 6.07 15.47
C LEU A 134 18.14 5.30 16.30
N GLU A 135 17.71 4.25 17.00
CA GLU A 135 18.56 3.41 17.86
C GLU A 135 18.85 2.04 17.22
N SER A 136 18.36 1.81 15.99
CA SER A 136 18.43 0.51 15.33
C SER A 136 19.37 0.51 14.13
N ASP A 137 20.06 -0.60 13.92
CA ASP A 137 20.87 -0.83 12.71
C ASP A 137 19.98 -1.28 11.53
N LEU A 138 20.21 -0.72 10.33
CA LEU A 138 19.44 -1.03 9.14
C LEU A 138 19.53 -2.51 8.71
N ASN A 139 20.71 -3.11 8.89
CA ASN A 139 20.89 -4.53 8.57
C ASN A 139 20.14 -5.43 9.57
N GLU A 140 20.06 -5.00 10.81
CA GLU A 140 19.27 -5.69 11.84
C GLU A 140 17.78 -5.59 11.53
N ILE A 141 17.26 -4.40 11.19
CA ILE A 141 15.87 -4.22 10.75
C ILE A 141 15.55 -5.15 9.59
N ASN A 142 16.39 -5.17 8.55
CA ASN A 142 16.18 -6.01 7.37
C ASN A 142 16.26 -7.52 7.68
N ARG A 143 17.09 -7.91 8.62
CA ARG A 143 17.16 -9.29 9.13
C ARG A 143 15.89 -9.66 9.88
N ASN A 144 15.44 -8.78 10.79
CA ASN A 144 14.25 -8.98 11.61
C ASN A 144 12.98 -9.11 10.75
N LYS A 145 12.84 -8.33 9.67
CA LYS A 145 11.72 -8.49 8.72
C LYS A 145 11.60 -9.92 8.18
N LYS A 146 12.72 -10.58 7.87
CA LYS A 146 12.75 -11.94 7.33
C LYS A 146 12.38 -13.02 8.36
N ASN A 147 12.42 -12.69 9.64
CA ASN A 147 12.14 -13.60 10.74
C ASN A 147 10.68 -13.52 11.25
N VAL A 148 9.87 -12.57 10.76
CA VAL A 148 8.47 -12.45 11.16
C VAL A 148 7.61 -13.46 10.40
N ASP A 149 6.82 -14.25 11.13
CA ASP A 149 5.97 -15.31 10.55
C ASP A 149 4.99 -14.77 9.51
N LEU A 150 4.39 -13.61 9.76
CA LEU A 150 3.46 -12.97 8.81
C LEU A 150 4.15 -12.65 7.48
N CYS A 151 5.39 -12.13 7.51
CA CYS A 151 6.18 -11.87 6.31
C CYS A 151 6.48 -13.16 5.55
N ASN A 152 6.89 -14.21 6.26
CA ASN A 152 7.16 -15.52 5.66
C ASN A 152 5.91 -16.14 5.03
N LYS A 153 4.75 -15.99 5.67
CA LYS A 153 3.45 -16.44 5.17
C LYS A 153 3.03 -15.67 3.92
N CYS A 154 3.19 -14.34 3.92
CA CYS A 154 2.95 -13.47 2.77
C CYS A 154 3.79 -13.92 1.55
N MET A 155 5.09 -14.14 1.76
CA MET A 155 6.00 -14.62 0.71
C MET A 155 5.59 -16.00 0.17
N LYS A 156 5.22 -16.93 1.05
CA LYS A 156 4.76 -18.28 0.67
C LYS A 156 3.47 -18.24 -0.17
N LEU A 157 2.58 -17.33 0.15
CA LEU A 157 1.31 -17.14 -0.56
C LEU A 157 1.43 -16.22 -1.79
N ARG A 158 2.63 -15.73 -2.11
CA ARG A 158 2.90 -14.83 -3.24
C ARG A 158 2.09 -13.53 -3.22
N LEU A 159 1.85 -12.99 -2.02
CA LEU A 159 1.11 -11.75 -1.83
C LEU A 159 1.93 -10.45 -2.02
N PRO A 160 3.28 -10.45 -2.15
CA PRO A 160 3.98 -9.23 -2.51
C PRO A 160 3.46 -8.60 -3.81
N GLU A 161 3.13 -9.42 -4.81
CA GLU A 161 2.59 -8.98 -6.10
C GLU A 161 1.23 -8.29 -5.91
N TYR A 162 0.31 -8.91 -5.15
CA TYR A 162 -0.98 -8.32 -4.78
C TYR A 162 -0.81 -7.00 -4.03
N ASN A 163 0.09 -6.95 -3.04
CA ASN A 163 0.33 -5.76 -2.21
C ASN A 163 0.95 -4.58 -2.99
N MET A 164 1.56 -4.83 -4.15
CA MET A 164 2.08 -3.77 -5.02
C MET A 164 0.96 -3.00 -5.75
N GLY A 165 -0.23 -3.53 -5.71
CA GLY A 165 -1.39 -2.94 -6.36
C GLY A 165 -1.54 -3.36 -7.82
N LEU A 166 -2.73 -3.09 -8.35
CA LEU A 166 -3.10 -3.30 -9.75
C LEU A 166 -3.28 -1.94 -10.40
N ASN A 167 -2.59 -1.72 -11.50
CA ASN A 167 -2.67 -0.50 -12.32
C ASN A 167 -3.49 -0.74 -13.57
#